data_c12e3fd250b010886160768a1ed57172
#
_entry.id   c12e3fd250b010886160768a1ed57172
#
_cell.length_a   1.000
_cell.length_b   1.000
_cell.length_c   1.000
_cell.angle_alpha   90.00
_cell.angle_beta   90.00
_cell.angle_gamma   90.00
#
_symmetry.space_group_name_H-M   'P 1'
#
loop_
_entity.id
_entity.type
_entity.pdbx_description
1 polymer ?
#
loop_
_entity_poly.entity_id
_entity_poly.type
_entity_poly.pdbx_seq_one_letter_code
_entity_poly.pdbx_strand_id
1 'polypeptide(L)'
;MRHSLLLSLFTLGGLMAGPCLAAPSDDACAALMEARGYLVTMIGSSDKAANDDLKAKIQAASARLDATLVAMTKSYNAGDEAKVASFRPVWEDFKKTRESEIIPLVYAGKNADAKAIATGIQAERMGKMKAAMGCK
;
A
#
# COMPACT_ATOMS: atom_id res chain seq x y z
N MET A 1 -60.27 -31.62 -31.22
CA MET A 1 -58.84 -32.05 -31.06
C MET A 1 -58.09 -30.89 -30.42
N ARG A 2 -57.75 -31.08 -29.18
CA ARG A 2 -57.17 -29.99 -28.32
C ARG A 2 -55.67 -30.22 -28.25
N HIS A 3 -54.85 -29.26 -28.75
CA HIS A 3 -53.41 -29.29 -28.61
C HIS A 3 -53.00 -28.36 -27.46
N SER A 4 -52.57 -28.95 -26.37
CA SER A 4 -51.97 -28.22 -25.24
C SER A 4 -50.52 -27.92 -25.55
N LEU A 5 -50.14 -26.65 -25.63
CA LEU A 5 -48.77 -26.18 -25.63
C LEU A 5 -48.31 -26.02 -24.17
N LEU A 6 -47.33 -26.82 -23.78
CA LEU A 6 -46.59 -26.68 -22.53
C LEU A 6 -45.46 -25.65 -22.74
N LEU A 7 -45.58 -24.53 -22.07
CA LEU A 7 -44.55 -23.47 -22.03
C LEU A 7 -43.56 -23.77 -20.91
N SER A 8 -42.39 -24.26 -21.24
CA SER A 8 -41.32 -24.46 -20.26
C SER A 8 -40.64 -23.14 -19.96
N LEU A 9 -40.82 -22.64 -18.74
CA LEU A 9 -40.10 -21.47 -18.21
C LEU A 9 -38.71 -21.92 -17.77
N PHE A 10 -37.68 -21.55 -18.55
CA PHE A 10 -36.25 -21.67 -18.16
C PHE A 10 -35.89 -20.46 -17.31
N THR A 11 -35.83 -20.62 -16.00
CA THR A 11 -35.25 -19.61 -15.10
C THR A 11 -33.71 -19.70 -15.15
N LEU A 12 -33.08 -18.78 -15.89
CA LEU A 12 -31.65 -18.59 -15.89
C LEU A 12 -31.26 -17.90 -14.57
N GLY A 13 -30.82 -18.67 -13.59
CA GLY A 13 -30.21 -18.17 -12.36
C GLY A 13 -28.84 -17.58 -12.65
N GLY A 14 -28.75 -16.28 -12.86
CA GLY A 14 -27.49 -15.56 -12.97
C GLY A 14 -26.79 -15.53 -11.62
N LEU A 15 -25.69 -16.29 -11.43
CA LEU A 15 -24.73 -16.05 -10.37
C LEU A 15 -24.08 -14.69 -10.62
N MET A 16 -24.54 -13.67 -9.93
CA MET A 16 -23.80 -12.41 -9.82
C MET A 16 -22.61 -12.66 -8.88
N ALA A 17 -21.44 -13.00 -9.45
CA ALA A 17 -20.18 -12.88 -8.74
C ALA A 17 -19.94 -11.38 -8.49
N GLY A 18 -20.25 -10.90 -7.29
CA GLY A 18 -19.91 -9.54 -6.87
C GLY A 18 -18.41 -9.35 -6.90
N PRO A 19 -17.90 -8.14 -7.20
CA PRO A 19 -16.47 -7.85 -7.14
C PRO A 19 -15.98 -8.20 -5.73
N CYS A 20 -14.97 -9.06 -5.67
CA CYS A 20 -14.27 -9.37 -4.42
C CYS A 20 -13.49 -8.10 -4.06
N LEU A 21 -14.07 -7.24 -3.21
CA LEU A 21 -13.37 -6.07 -2.68
C LEU A 21 -12.21 -6.58 -1.83
N ALA A 22 -11.00 -6.14 -2.15
CA ALA A 22 -9.82 -6.43 -1.35
C ALA A 22 -10.05 -5.94 0.10
N ALA A 23 -9.52 -6.67 1.08
CA ALA A 23 -9.62 -6.21 2.46
C ALA A 23 -8.83 -4.90 2.62
N PRO A 24 -9.28 -3.94 3.46
CA PRO A 24 -8.55 -2.67 3.66
C PRO A 24 -7.09 -2.87 4.06
N SER A 25 -6.78 -3.95 4.79
CA SER A 25 -5.39 -4.30 5.12
C SER A 25 -4.57 -4.71 3.89
N ASP A 26 -5.17 -5.33 2.89
CA ASP A 26 -4.49 -5.69 1.63
C ASP A 26 -4.19 -4.42 0.82
N ASP A 27 -5.11 -3.46 0.78
CA ASP A 27 -4.91 -2.15 0.15
C ASP A 27 -3.79 -1.36 0.84
N ALA A 28 -3.73 -1.39 2.18
CA ALA A 28 -2.65 -0.79 2.95
C ALA A 28 -1.30 -1.44 2.64
N CYS A 29 -1.26 -2.77 2.58
CA CYS A 29 -0.06 -3.53 2.21
C CYS A 29 0.41 -3.19 0.79
N ALA A 30 -0.51 -3.12 -0.17
CA ALA A 30 -0.18 -2.78 -1.56
C ALA A 30 0.41 -1.36 -1.66
N ALA A 31 -0.21 -0.37 -1.01
CA ALA A 31 0.27 1.01 -1.00
C ALA A 31 1.64 1.16 -0.31
N LEU A 32 1.86 0.43 0.81
CA LEU A 32 3.15 0.38 1.50
C LEU A 32 4.26 -0.17 0.60
N MET A 33 4.00 -1.30 -0.06
CA MET A 33 4.99 -1.95 -0.94
C MET A 33 5.28 -1.09 -2.17
N GLU A 34 4.29 -0.39 -2.70
CA GLU A 34 4.45 0.52 -3.82
C GLU A 34 5.32 1.74 -3.43
N ALA A 35 5.02 2.40 -2.31
CA ALA A 35 5.82 3.51 -1.81
C ALA A 35 7.29 3.10 -1.57
N ARG A 36 7.52 1.91 -1.00
CA ARG A 36 8.85 1.35 -0.82
C ARG A 36 9.53 1.04 -2.16
N GLY A 37 8.80 0.45 -3.10
CA GLY A 37 9.33 0.10 -4.42
C GLY A 37 9.87 1.32 -5.16
N TYR A 38 9.11 2.40 -5.19
CA TYR A 38 9.57 3.67 -5.78
C TYR A 38 10.77 4.26 -5.06
N LEU A 39 10.82 4.18 -3.72
CA LEU A 39 11.97 4.65 -2.95
C LEU A 39 13.24 3.84 -3.28
N VAL A 40 13.15 2.52 -3.38
CA VAL A 40 14.28 1.66 -3.76
C VAL A 40 14.77 1.98 -5.17
N THR A 41 13.86 2.20 -6.12
CA THR A 41 14.20 2.61 -7.48
C THR A 41 14.89 3.97 -7.48
N MET A 42 14.40 4.93 -6.70
CA MET A 42 14.98 6.26 -6.55
C MET A 42 16.42 6.20 -6.01
N ILE A 43 16.67 5.36 -5.00
CA ILE A 43 18.01 5.15 -4.42
C ILE A 43 18.98 4.58 -5.47
N GLY A 44 18.50 3.78 -6.41
CA GLY A 44 19.30 3.22 -7.51
C GLY A 44 19.52 4.18 -8.68
N SER A 45 18.85 5.33 -8.73
CA SER A 45 18.90 6.27 -9.84
C SER A 45 19.82 7.46 -9.55
N SER A 46 20.53 7.90 -10.59
CA SER A 46 21.29 9.17 -10.59
C SER A 46 20.62 10.26 -11.45
N ASP A 47 19.52 9.93 -12.14
CA ASP A 47 18.78 10.86 -12.97
C ASP A 47 17.83 11.71 -12.13
N LYS A 48 18.08 13.03 -12.13
CA LYS A 48 17.30 13.98 -11.33
C LYS A 48 15.84 14.03 -11.76
N ALA A 49 15.55 14.03 -13.08
CA ALA A 49 14.17 14.09 -13.58
C ALA A 49 13.39 12.82 -13.23
N ALA A 50 14.03 11.65 -13.36
CA ALA A 50 13.46 10.38 -12.91
C ALA A 50 13.20 10.37 -11.39
N ASN A 51 14.11 10.96 -10.61
CA ASN A 51 13.98 11.07 -9.16
C ASN A 51 12.83 12.01 -8.75
N ASP A 52 12.58 13.10 -9.47
CA ASP A 52 11.44 13.99 -9.24
C ASP A 52 10.12 13.25 -9.48
N ASP A 53 10.00 12.46 -10.56
CA ASP A 53 8.84 11.62 -10.84
C ASP A 53 8.64 10.53 -9.79
N LEU A 54 9.72 9.83 -9.41
CA LEU A 54 9.66 8.80 -8.36
C LEU A 54 9.25 9.37 -7.01
N LYS A 55 9.74 10.57 -6.65
CA LYS A 55 9.30 11.27 -5.44
C LYS A 55 7.82 11.56 -5.45
N ALA A 56 7.26 12.03 -6.58
CA ALA A 56 5.82 12.25 -6.72
C ALA A 56 5.02 10.94 -6.55
N LYS A 57 5.50 9.84 -7.12
CA LYS A 57 4.89 8.51 -6.97
C LYS A 57 4.95 8.00 -5.53
N ILE A 58 6.06 8.22 -4.82
CA ILE A 58 6.20 7.90 -3.39
C ILE A 58 5.16 8.67 -2.58
N GLN A 59 4.98 9.96 -2.86
CA GLN A 59 4.02 10.80 -2.15
C GLN A 59 2.58 10.35 -2.42
N ALA A 60 2.24 10.02 -3.68
CA ALA A 60 0.91 9.53 -4.05
C ALA A 60 0.58 8.19 -3.38
N ALA A 61 1.51 7.24 -3.39
CA ALA A 61 1.34 5.95 -2.70
C ALA A 61 1.21 6.13 -1.18
N SER A 62 1.99 7.05 -0.59
CA SER A 62 1.90 7.39 0.84
C SER A 62 0.56 8.00 1.22
N ALA A 63 0.05 8.92 0.42
CA ALA A 63 -1.26 9.55 0.64
C ALA A 63 -2.39 8.51 0.56
N ARG A 64 -2.30 7.57 -0.37
CA ARG A 64 -3.26 6.46 -0.49
C ARG A 64 -3.21 5.55 0.74
N LEU A 65 -2.02 5.21 1.23
CA LEU A 65 -1.86 4.45 2.47
C LEU A 65 -2.46 5.19 3.67
N ASP A 66 -2.15 6.48 3.83
CA ASP A 66 -2.69 7.30 4.93
C ASP A 66 -4.23 7.35 4.89
N ALA A 67 -4.84 7.49 3.69
CA ALA A 67 -6.29 7.45 3.51
C ALA A 67 -6.90 6.09 3.89
N THR A 68 -6.23 4.99 3.52
CA THR A 68 -6.65 3.63 3.89
C THR A 68 -6.61 3.44 5.42
N LEU A 69 -5.54 3.90 6.09
CA LEU A 69 -5.45 3.84 7.56
C LEU A 69 -6.56 4.63 8.25
N VAL A 70 -6.95 5.78 7.70
CA VAL A 70 -8.09 6.57 8.20
C VAL A 70 -9.40 5.81 8.01
N ALA A 71 -9.61 5.19 6.86
CA ALA A 71 -10.81 4.39 6.58
C ALA A 71 -10.91 3.18 7.52
N MET A 72 -9.79 2.47 7.77
CA MET A 72 -9.74 1.35 8.72
C MET A 72 -10.10 1.78 10.15
N THR A 73 -9.61 2.95 10.61
CA THR A 73 -9.96 3.48 11.93
C THR A 73 -11.46 3.83 12.05
N LYS A 74 -12.07 4.28 10.93
CA LYS A 74 -13.50 4.64 10.89
C LYS A 74 -14.44 3.44 10.68
N SER A 75 -13.92 2.26 10.42
CA SER A 75 -14.72 1.05 10.16
C SER A 75 -15.40 0.50 11.41
N TYR A 76 -15.04 1.00 12.60
CA TYR A 76 -15.49 0.47 13.91
C TYR A 76 -15.18 -1.02 14.09
N ASN A 77 -14.17 -1.53 13.39
CA ASN A 77 -13.68 -2.90 13.54
C ASN A 77 -12.48 -2.90 14.49
N ALA A 78 -12.62 -3.54 15.64
CA ALA A 78 -11.57 -3.58 16.66
C ALA A 78 -10.26 -4.20 16.15
N GLY A 79 -10.33 -5.16 15.22
CA GLY A 79 -9.15 -5.75 14.58
C GLY A 79 -8.41 -4.76 13.68
N ASP A 80 -9.14 -3.94 12.93
CA ASP A 80 -8.56 -2.90 12.09
C ASP A 80 -7.96 -1.76 12.92
N GLU A 81 -8.65 -1.35 13.98
CA GLU A 81 -8.13 -0.35 14.92
C GLU A 81 -6.81 -0.79 15.56
N ALA A 82 -6.71 -2.05 16.01
CA ALA A 82 -5.50 -2.61 16.59
C ALA A 82 -4.34 -2.65 15.58
N LYS A 83 -4.60 -3.04 14.34
CA LYS A 83 -3.61 -3.03 13.25
C LYS A 83 -3.10 -1.61 12.99
N VAL A 84 -4.00 -0.63 12.87
CA VAL A 84 -3.64 0.77 12.64
C VAL A 84 -2.85 1.34 13.81
N ALA A 85 -3.24 1.05 15.06
CA ALA A 85 -2.55 1.51 16.25
C ALA A 85 -1.09 1.01 16.31
N SER A 86 -0.84 -0.23 15.89
CA SER A 86 0.51 -0.81 15.83
C SER A 86 1.32 -0.32 14.62
N PHE A 87 0.66 -0.08 13.49
CA PHE A 87 1.30 0.31 12.22
C PHE A 87 1.68 1.79 12.18
N ARG A 88 0.76 2.68 12.56
CA ARG A 88 0.89 4.14 12.37
C ARG A 88 2.17 4.75 12.95
N PRO A 89 2.59 4.48 14.19
CA PRO A 89 3.82 5.07 14.72
C PRO A 89 5.06 4.71 13.90
N VAL A 90 5.16 3.45 13.47
CA VAL A 90 6.29 2.97 12.65
C VAL A 90 6.27 3.60 11.26
N TRP A 91 5.08 3.78 10.69
CA TRP A 91 4.90 4.44 9.39
C TRP A 91 5.30 5.93 9.43
N GLU A 92 4.93 6.65 10.48
CA GLU A 92 5.36 8.05 10.66
C GLU A 92 6.88 8.17 10.76
N ASP A 93 7.53 7.29 11.54
CA ASP A 93 8.99 7.24 11.63
C ASP A 93 9.64 6.87 10.29
N PHE A 94 9.03 5.95 9.54
CA PHE A 94 9.49 5.57 8.20
C PHE A 94 9.43 6.76 7.24
N LYS A 95 8.30 7.49 7.19
CA LYS A 95 8.14 8.69 6.38
C LYS A 95 9.14 9.77 6.76
N LYS A 96 9.29 10.03 8.06
CA LYS A 96 10.21 11.05 8.56
C LYS A 96 11.65 10.79 8.09
N THR A 97 12.18 9.59 8.31
CA THR A 97 13.54 9.24 7.88
C THR A 97 13.68 9.30 6.36
N ARG A 98 12.66 8.84 5.61
CA ARG A 98 12.65 8.94 4.16
C ARG A 98 12.80 10.39 3.67
N GLU A 99 11.99 11.30 4.22
CA GLU A 99 11.96 12.70 3.77
C GLU A 99 13.15 13.51 4.26
N SER A 100 13.62 13.27 5.50
CA SER A 100 14.67 14.08 6.10
C SER A 100 16.10 13.57 5.83
N GLU A 101 16.26 12.32 5.45
CA GLU A 101 17.58 11.70 5.29
C GLU A 101 17.75 11.06 3.92
N ILE A 102 16.92 10.08 3.55
CA ILE A 102 17.13 9.27 2.34
C ILE A 102 17.00 10.11 1.07
N ILE A 103 15.88 10.81 0.90
CA ILE A 103 15.63 11.61 -0.30
C ILE A 103 16.70 12.72 -0.48
N PRO A 104 17.06 13.50 0.55
CA PRO A 104 18.16 14.46 0.44
C PRO A 104 19.51 13.85 0.06
N LEU A 105 19.84 12.66 0.59
CA LEU A 105 21.08 11.96 0.22
C LEU A 105 21.08 11.56 -1.26
N VAL A 106 19.96 11.07 -1.79
CA VAL A 106 19.83 10.73 -3.22
C VAL A 106 20.06 11.99 -4.09
N TYR A 107 19.43 13.10 -3.74
CA TYR A 107 19.61 14.36 -4.49
C TYR A 107 21.01 14.94 -4.38
N ALA A 108 21.75 14.60 -3.30
CA ALA A 108 23.15 14.95 -3.13
C ALA A 108 24.11 13.95 -3.82
N GLY A 109 23.60 12.94 -4.53
CA GLY A 109 24.41 11.90 -5.17
C GLY A 109 25.05 10.90 -4.20
N LYS A 110 24.61 10.90 -2.93
CA LYS A 110 25.10 10.01 -1.87
C LYS A 110 24.24 8.73 -1.77
N ASN A 111 24.07 8.05 -2.90
CA ASN A 111 23.18 6.90 -3.02
C ASN A 111 23.61 5.71 -2.13
N ALA A 112 24.91 5.55 -1.89
CA ALA A 112 25.42 4.51 -0.98
C ALA A 112 24.96 4.75 0.47
N ASP A 113 25.00 5.99 0.95
CA ASP A 113 24.54 6.35 2.30
C ASP A 113 23.02 6.20 2.40
N ALA A 114 22.27 6.65 1.39
CA ALA A 114 20.83 6.44 1.29
C ALA A 114 20.45 4.95 1.35
N LYS A 115 21.20 4.11 0.62
CA LYS A 115 21.02 2.65 0.62
C LYS A 115 21.28 2.04 1.99
N ALA A 116 22.30 2.49 2.70
CA ALA A 116 22.62 1.99 4.05
C ALA A 116 21.47 2.23 5.02
N ILE A 117 20.84 3.40 5.01
CA ILE A 117 19.65 3.69 5.82
C ILE A 117 18.47 2.82 5.39
N ALA A 118 18.24 2.68 4.08
CA ALA A 118 17.12 1.91 3.53
C ALA A 118 17.21 0.40 3.84
N THR A 119 18.42 -0.16 3.87
CA THR A 119 18.65 -1.59 4.18
C THR A 119 18.87 -1.84 5.67
N GLY A 120 19.10 -0.82 6.47
CA GLY A 120 19.20 -0.87 7.92
C GLY A 120 17.86 -0.61 8.61
N ILE A 121 17.75 0.53 9.28
CA ILE A 121 16.57 0.87 10.11
C ILE A 121 15.24 0.86 9.34
N GLN A 122 15.25 1.25 8.06
CA GLN A 122 14.02 1.22 7.27
C GLN A 122 13.57 -0.21 6.92
N ALA A 123 14.50 -1.15 6.72
CA ALA A 123 14.15 -2.55 6.52
C ALA A 123 13.54 -3.16 7.79
N GLU A 124 14.04 -2.81 8.97
CA GLU A 124 13.45 -3.21 10.26
C GLU A 124 12.03 -2.66 10.41
N ARG A 125 11.82 -1.36 10.13
CA ARG A 125 10.49 -0.73 10.15
C ARG A 125 9.52 -1.38 9.18
N MET A 126 9.99 -1.73 7.96
CA MET A 126 9.17 -2.46 6.98
C MET A 126 8.70 -3.81 7.53
N GLY A 127 9.58 -4.56 8.20
CA GLY A 127 9.22 -5.82 8.86
C GLY A 127 8.12 -5.62 9.92
N LYS A 128 8.26 -4.61 10.78
CA LYS A 128 7.28 -4.26 11.81
C LYS A 128 5.93 -3.86 11.20
N MET A 129 5.93 -3.03 10.16
CA MET A 129 4.71 -2.60 9.47
C MET A 129 4.00 -3.76 8.78
N LYS A 130 4.74 -4.62 8.09
CA LYS A 130 4.18 -5.82 7.46
C LYS A 130 3.54 -6.75 8.49
N ALA A 131 4.21 -6.99 9.61
CA ALA A 131 3.69 -7.82 10.70
C ALA A 131 2.42 -7.22 11.31
N ALA A 132 2.41 -5.91 11.59
CA ALA A 132 1.25 -5.22 12.16
C ALA A 132 0.01 -5.28 11.26
N MET A 133 0.20 -5.16 9.94
CA MET A 133 -0.90 -5.16 8.96
C MET A 133 -1.28 -6.58 8.49
N GLY A 134 -0.40 -7.56 8.67
CA GLY A 134 -0.58 -8.93 8.17
C GLY A 134 -0.24 -9.05 6.68
N CYS A 135 0.70 -8.24 6.17
CA CYS A 135 1.16 -8.31 4.79
C CYS A 135 1.91 -9.62 4.51
N LYS A 136 1.59 -10.24 3.39
CA LYS A 136 2.28 -11.45 2.89
C LYS A 136 3.53 -11.11 2.09
#